data_bc4511a4ea336f230c749b0b87bf05b6
#
_entry.id   bc4511a4ea336f230c749b0b87bf05b6
#
_cell.length_a   1.000
_cell.length_b   1.000
_cell.length_c   1.000
_cell.angle_alpha   90.00
_cell.angle_beta   90.00
_cell.angle_gamma   90.00
#
_symmetry.space_group_name_H-M   'P 1'
#
loop_
_entity.id
_entity.type
_entity.pdbx_description
1 polymer ?
#
loop_
_entity_poly.entity_id
_entity_poly.type
_entity_poly.pdbx_seq_one_letter_code
_entity_poly.pdbx_strand_id
1 'polypeptide(L)'
;MANKKAPPEAKLIAGTGEAELMSEVDCTCPECVAMCAHSTCLPTPDEALALIQAGYADRLATYRFWPDRTNMAVVGPAPGGLEGARDLMHTQRGCTFFDGQHCELHACGLKPLEGRLAHHAKPWRPLRLHLIKQWQHQHFESVTASLEQAVGPKADD
;
A
#
# COMPACT_ATOMS: atom_id res chain seq x y z
N MET A 1 -29.88 -24.74 11.22
CA MET A 1 -29.09 -24.35 10.06
C MET A 1 -28.49 -22.96 10.33
N ALA A 2 -27.19 -22.87 10.54
CA ALA A 2 -26.53 -21.58 10.72
C ALA A 2 -26.60 -20.80 9.40
N ASN A 3 -27.34 -19.70 9.37
CA ASN A 3 -27.30 -18.75 8.27
C ASN A 3 -25.87 -18.18 8.24
N LYS A 4 -25.03 -18.74 7.37
CA LYS A 4 -23.73 -18.14 7.09
C LYS A 4 -23.99 -16.78 6.44
N LYS A 5 -24.01 -15.76 7.25
CA LYS A 5 -24.03 -14.38 6.79
C LYS A 5 -22.83 -14.21 5.87
N ALA A 6 -23.06 -13.88 4.60
CA ALA A 6 -21.97 -13.61 3.67
C ALA A 6 -21.00 -12.60 4.30
N PRO A 7 -19.68 -12.80 4.18
CA PRO A 7 -18.73 -11.88 4.76
C PRO A 7 -18.96 -10.46 4.21
N PRO A 8 -18.66 -9.42 4.99
CA PRO A 8 -18.85 -8.02 4.56
C PRO A 8 -18.25 -7.70 3.20
N GLU A 9 -17.17 -8.37 2.86
CA GLU A 9 -16.48 -8.25 1.58
C GLU A 9 -17.36 -8.58 0.37
N ALA A 10 -18.21 -9.60 0.48
CA ALA A 10 -19.10 -9.98 -0.61
C ALA A 10 -20.20 -8.94 -0.89
N LYS A 11 -20.59 -8.16 0.11
CA LYS A 11 -21.58 -7.09 -0.05
C LYS A 11 -21.01 -5.87 -0.77
N LEU A 12 -19.73 -5.57 -0.55
CA LEU A 12 -19.06 -4.44 -1.18
C LEU A 12 -18.71 -4.70 -2.64
N ILE A 13 -18.48 -5.96 -3.01
CA ILE A 13 -18.18 -6.35 -4.40
C ILE A 13 -19.43 -6.35 -5.28
N ALA A 14 -20.63 -6.53 -4.69
CA ALA A 14 -21.86 -6.81 -5.42
C ALA A 14 -22.72 -5.58 -5.80
N GLY A 15 -22.19 -4.34 -5.79
CA GLY A 15 -23.02 -3.20 -6.17
C GLY A 15 -22.40 -1.83 -5.92
N THR A 16 -22.88 -1.08 -4.96
CA THR A 16 -22.42 0.28 -4.60
C THR A 16 -21.06 0.33 -3.90
N GLY A 17 -20.36 -0.81 -3.82
CA GLY A 17 -19.18 -0.99 -2.99
C GLY A 17 -17.96 -0.18 -3.40
N GLU A 18 -17.79 0.16 -4.68
CA GLU A 18 -16.63 0.91 -5.13
C GLU A 18 -16.58 2.33 -4.54
N ALA A 19 -17.71 3.03 -4.52
CA ALA A 19 -17.79 4.36 -3.93
C ALA A 19 -17.47 4.34 -2.43
N GLU A 20 -17.93 3.31 -1.71
CA GLU A 20 -17.61 3.13 -0.29
C GLU A 20 -16.14 2.77 -0.07
N LEU A 21 -15.58 1.89 -0.91
CA LEU A 21 -14.16 1.55 -0.84
C LEU A 21 -13.28 2.77 -1.05
N MET A 22 -13.64 3.64 -1.98
CA MET A 22 -12.85 4.81 -2.37
C MET A 22 -13.16 6.06 -1.54
N SER A 23 -14.00 5.97 -0.51
CA SER A 23 -14.24 7.10 0.39
C SER A 23 -13.10 7.25 1.39
N GLU A 24 -12.52 8.45 1.47
CA GLU A 24 -11.51 8.74 2.49
C GLU A 24 -12.12 8.71 3.89
N VAL A 25 -11.38 8.15 4.83
CA VAL A 25 -11.81 8.03 6.22
C VAL A 25 -10.73 8.60 7.13
N ASP A 26 -11.09 9.58 7.93
CA ASP A 26 -10.21 10.11 8.97
C ASP A 26 -10.54 9.46 10.31
N CYS A 27 -10.06 8.23 10.47
CA CYS A 27 -10.25 7.46 11.69
C CYS A 27 -8.91 7.22 12.38
N THR A 28 -8.78 7.70 13.59
CA THR A 28 -7.58 7.56 14.42
C THR A 28 -7.80 6.59 15.60
N CYS A 29 -8.81 5.72 15.52
CA CYS A 29 -9.04 4.71 16.54
C CYS A 29 -7.86 3.72 16.61
N PRO A 30 -7.65 3.03 17.76
CA PRO A 30 -6.55 2.09 17.93
C PRO A 30 -6.49 1.00 16.85
N GLU A 31 -7.64 0.51 16.35
CA GLU A 31 -7.70 -0.50 15.31
C GLU A 31 -7.16 0.01 13.97
N CYS A 32 -7.54 1.23 13.58
CA CYS A 32 -7.03 1.84 12.35
C CYS A 32 -5.54 2.17 12.43
N VAL A 33 -5.09 2.68 13.57
CA VAL A 33 -3.67 2.97 13.81
C VAL A 33 -2.86 1.68 13.81
N ALA A 34 -3.37 0.60 14.40
CA ALA A 34 -2.71 -0.69 14.44
C ALA A 34 -2.51 -1.33 13.06
N MET A 35 -3.28 -0.95 12.05
CA MET A 35 -3.08 -1.45 10.69
C MET A 35 -1.68 -1.16 10.16
N CYS A 36 -1.11 0.00 10.49
CA CYS A 36 0.26 0.34 10.11
C CYS A 36 1.33 -0.47 10.86
N ALA A 37 0.98 -1.05 12.01
CA ALA A 37 1.87 -1.95 12.75
C ALA A 37 1.97 -3.34 12.11
N HIS A 38 1.02 -3.71 11.27
CA HIS A 38 0.94 -5.05 10.67
C HIS A 38 1.11 -5.08 9.16
N SER A 39 0.94 -3.94 8.49
CA SER A 39 0.99 -3.90 7.04
C SER A 39 1.40 -2.51 6.53
N THR A 40 2.10 -2.50 5.42
CA THR A 40 2.35 -1.27 4.67
C THR A 40 1.12 -0.94 3.81
N CYS A 41 0.93 0.33 3.50
CA CYS A 41 -0.13 0.76 2.59
C CYS A 41 0.42 1.06 1.20
N LEU A 42 -0.39 0.77 0.17
CA LEU A 42 0.01 0.93 -1.22
C LEU A 42 -0.33 2.32 -1.74
N PRO A 43 0.63 2.99 -2.42
CA PRO A 43 0.37 4.21 -3.15
C PRO A 43 -0.18 3.92 -4.55
N THR A 44 -0.74 4.95 -5.19
CA THR A 44 -0.88 4.97 -6.65
C THR A 44 0.50 5.17 -7.29
N PRO A 45 0.66 4.92 -8.61
CA PRO A 45 1.93 5.21 -9.30
C PRO A 45 2.38 6.67 -9.13
N ASP A 46 1.48 7.64 -9.24
CA ASP A 46 1.80 9.06 -9.05
C ASP A 46 2.23 9.38 -7.63
N GLU A 47 1.59 8.75 -6.65
CA GLU A 47 1.98 8.92 -5.24
C GLU A 47 3.35 8.31 -4.95
N ALA A 48 3.68 7.18 -5.56
CA ALA A 48 5.00 6.59 -5.45
C ALA A 48 6.08 7.52 -6.01
N LEU A 49 5.84 8.15 -7.16
CA LEU A 49 6.73 9.17 -7.71
C LEU A 49 6.87 10.37 -6.76
N ALA A 50 5.77 10.81 -6.15
CA ALA A 50 5.81 11.91 -5.18
C ALA A 50 6.66 11.57 -3.96
N LEU A 51 6.60 10.34 -3.47
CA LEU A 51 7.45 9.87 -2.37
C LEU A 51 8.94 9.89 -2.75
N ILE A 52 9.26 9.46 -3.97
CA ILE A 52 10.64 9.51 -4.49
C ILE A 52 11.13 10.95 -4.57
N GLN A 53 10.32 11.84 -5.13
CA GLN A 53 10.66 13.26 -5.27
C GLN A 53 10.80 13.97 -3.93
N ALA A 54 10.08 13.53 -2.91
CA ALA A 54 10.17 14.05 -1.55
C ALA A 54 11.41 13.57 -0.77
N GLY A 55 12.21 12.67 -1.35
CA GLY A 55 13.44 12.17 -0.73
C GLY A 55 13.29 10.88 0.05
N TYR A 56 12.20 10.13 -0.13
CA TYR A 56 11.94 8.89 0.60
C TYR A 56 12.29 7.61 -0.18
N ALA A 57 13.03 7.75 -1.29
CA ALA A 57 13.35 6.62 -2.16
C ALA A 57 14.03 5.44 -1.43
N ASP A 58 14.89 5.72 -0.48
CA ASP A 58 15.61 4.72 0.32
C ASP A 58 14.71 3.96 1.31
N ARG A 59 13.49 4.43 1.54
CA ARG A 59 12.51 3.82 2.45
C ARG A 59 11.39 3.10 1.71
N LEU A 60 11.54 2.89 0.42
CA LEU A 60 10.58 2.18 -0.43
C LEU A 60 11.07 0.77 -0.71
N ALA A 61 10.15 -0.07 -1.17
CA ALA A 61 10.41 -1.43 -1.61
C ALA A 61 9.55 -1.76 -2.83
N THR A 62 9.91 -2.79 -3.57
CA THR A 62 9.10 -3.34 -4.64
C THR A 62 8.39 -4.60 -4.17
N TYR A 63 7.13 -4.73 -4.58
CA TYR A 63 6.28 -5.85 -4.20
C TYR A 63 5.77 -6.58 -5.44
N ARG A 64 5.59 -7.89 -5.32
CA ARG A 64 4.95 -8.73 -6.32
C ARG A 64 3.65 -9.28 -5.77
N PHE A 65 2.61 -9.21 -6.58
CA PHE A 65 1.30 -9.78 -6.27
C PHE A 65 0.85 -10.66 -7.44
N TRP A 66 0.09 -11.69 -7.13
CA TRP A 66 -0.48 -12.60 -8.13
C TRP A 66 -2.01 -12.67 -7.99
N PRO A 67 -2.74 -11.56 -8.14
CA PRO A 67 -4.19 -11.63 -8.20
C PRO A 67 -4.59 -12.36 -9.48
N ASP A 68 -5.50 -13.32 -9.38
CA ASP A 68 -6.03 -14.06 -10.53
C ASP A 68 -4.94 -14.61 -11.46
N ARG A 69 -3.81 -15.06 -10.89
CA ARG A 69 -2.63 -15.58 -11.61
C ARG A 69 -1.91 -14.55 -12.50
N THR A 70 -2.24 -13.29 -12.39
CA THR A 70 -1.54 -12.21 -13.08
C THR A 70 -0.43 -11.67 -12.17
N ASN A 71 0.80 -11.67 -12.69
CA ASN A 71 1.93 -11.08 -11.96
C ASN A 71 1.85 -9.55 -12.05
N MET A 72 1.64 -8.91 -10.93
CA MET A 72 1.59 -7.46 -10.82
C MET A 72 2.66 -6.96 -9.85
N ALA A 73 3.32 -5.89 -10.21
CA ALA A 73 4.39 -5.30 -9.42
C ALA A 73 4.07 -3.86 -9.06
N VAL A 74 4.36 -3.49 -7.83
CA VAL A 74 4.13 -2.15 -7.30
C VAL A 74 5.35 -1.68 -6.51
N VAL A 75 5.49 -0.36 -6.38
CA VAL A 75 6.47 0.27 -5.49
C VAL A 75 5.71 0.97 -4.38
N GLY A 76 6.13 0.79 -3.17
CA GLY A 76 5.48 1.44 -2.02
C GLY A 76 6.35 1.44 -0.78
N PRO A 77 5.84 1.97 0.34
CA PRO A 77 6.55 1.96 1.61
C PRO A 77 7.05 0.57 1.97
N ALA A 78 8.30 0.49 2.41
CA ALA A 78 8.91 -0.76 2.83
C ALA A 78 8.42 -1.19 4.21
N PRO A 79 8.41 -2.49 4.51
CA PRO A 79 8.34 -2.94 5.89
C PRO A 79 9.57 -2.50 6.65
N GLY A 80 9.45 -2.23 7.94
CA GLY A 80 10.59 -1.88 8.78
C GLY A 80 11.67 -2.94 8.75
N GLY A 81 12.90 -2.52 8.46
CA GLY A 81 14.06 -3.41 8.31
C GLY A 81 14.21 -4.06 6.93
N LEU A 82 13.31 -3.78 6.00
CA LEU A 82 13.34 -4.29 4.62
C LEU A 82 13.39 -3.16 3.59
N GLU A 83 13.87 -2.00 3.98
CA GLU A 83 14.02 -0.83 3.11
C GLU A 83 14.93 -1.16 1.91
N GLY A 84 14.48 -0.78 0.73
CA GLY A 84 15.18 -1.05 -0.52
C GLY A 84 15.06 -2.48 -1.03
N ALA A 85 14.31 -3.35 -0.37
CA ALA A 85 14.11 -4.71 -0.82
C ALA A 85 13.36 -4.75 -2.16
N ARG A 86 13.61 -5.80 -2.93
CA ARG A 86 13.01 -6.01 -4.24
C ARG A 86 12.18 -7.28 -4.24
N ASP A 87 11.08 -7.26 -4.98
CA ASP A 87 10.21 -8.43 -5.18
C ASP A 87 9.71 -9.05 -3.87
N LEU A 88 9.37 -8.22 -2.90
CA LEU A 88 8.77 -8.69 -1.66
C LEU A 88 7.37 -9.25 -1.89
N MET A 89 7.10 -10.35 -1.23
CA MET A 89 5.73 -10.78 -0.99
C MET A 89 5.15 -9.98 0.17
N HIS A 90 3.82 -9.89 0.25
CA HIS A 90 3.18 -9.24 1.37
C HIS A 90 3.66 -9.85 2.70
N THR A 91 4.12 -9.00 3.59
CA THR A 91 4.56 -9.41 4.93
C THR A 91 3.67 -8.78 5.99
N GLN A 92 3.51 -9.46 7.12
CA GLN A 92 2.80 -8.90 8.28
C GLN A 92 3.75 -8.12 9.19
N ARG A 93 4.63 -7.33 8.60
CA ARG A 93 5.56 -6.46 9.30
C ARG A 93 5.06 -5.03 9.29
N GLY A 94 5.40 -4.27 10.32
CA GLY A 94 5.07 -2.86 10.40
C GLY A 94 5.72 -2.04 9.29
N CYS A 95 5.05 -0.97 8.91
CA CYS A 95 5.52 -0.03 7.90
C CYS A 95 6.70 0.80 8.41
N THR A 96 7.72 1.02 7.56
CA THR A 96 8.88 1.85 7.91
C THR A 96 8.51 3.29 8.31
N PHE A 97 7.36 3.80 7.86
CA PHE A 97 6.86 5.15 8.18
C PHE A 97 5.99 5.20 9.43
N PHE A 98 5.79 4.08 10.10
CA PHE A 98 5.02 4.01 11.34
C PHE A 98 5.95 4.05 12.54
N ASP A 99 5.79 5.06 13.39
CA ASP A 99 6.65 5.26 14.57
C ASP A 99 6.18 4.52 15.82
N GLY A 100 5.14 3.73 15.72
CA GLY A 100 4.47 3.05 16.85
C GLY A 100 3.19 3.74 17.29
N GLN A 101 2.96 4.98 16.88
CA GLN A 101 1.78 5.77 17.23
C GLN A 101 1.16 6.47 16.03
N HIS A 102 1.95 6.96 15.09
CA HIS A 102 1.51 7.76 13.96
C HIS A 102 2.23 7.37 12.67
N CYS A 103 1.58 7.63 11.55
CA CYS A 103 2.21 7.57 10.24
C CYS A 103 2.95 8.88 9.97
N GLU A 104 4.24 8.80 9.76
CA GLU A 104 5.09 9.95 9.44
C GLU A 104 4.61 10.69 8.17
N LEU A 105 4.11 9.96 7.19
CA LEU A 105 3.63 10.53 5.94
C LEU A 105 2.30 11.28 6.06
N HIS A 106 1.53 10.99 7.11
CA HIS A 106 0.26 11.68 7.34
C HIS A 106 0.46 13.18 7.59
N ALA A 107 1.45 13.54 8.40
CA ALA A 107 1.73 14.93 8.76
C ALA A 107 2.20 15.78 7.57
N CYS A 108 2.85 15.19 6.57
CA CYS A 108 3.37 15.90 5.41
C CYS A 108 2.48 15.80 4.15
N GLY A 109 1.30 15.21 4.28
CA GLY A 109 0.34 15.09 3.17
C GLY A 109 0.71 14.06 2.12
N LEU A 110 1.61 13.14 2.42
CA LEU A 110 2.10 12.11 1.50
C LEU A 110 1.61 10.70 1.83
N LYS A 111 0.64 10.57 2.73
CA LYS A 111 0.09 9.28 3.09
C LYS A 111 -0.51 8.59 1.86
N PRO A 112 -0.08 7.36 1.54
CA PRO A 112 -0.59 6.65 0.37
C PRO A 112 -2.10 6.47 0.40
N LEU A 113 -2.70 6.39 -0.80
CA LEU A 113 -4.14 6.29 -0.97
C LEU A 113 -4.75 5.14 -0.17
N GLU A 114 -4.15 3.96 -0.17
CA GLU A 114 -4.65 2.84 0.64
C GLU A 114 -4.74 3.23 2.13
N GLY A 115 -3.74 3.93 2.65
CA GLY A 115 -3.74 4.37 4.04
C GLY A 115 -4.83 5.40 4.36
N ARG A 116 -5.21 6.23 3.39
CA ARG A 116 -6.29 7.21 3.55
C ARG A 116 -7.68 6.58 3.40
N LEU A 117 -7.78 5.49 2.66
CA LEU A 117 -9.04 4.78 2.41
C LEU A 117 -9.28 3.65 3.42
N ALA A 118 -8.23 3.08 3.98
CA ALA A 118 -8.34 1.94 4.89
C ALA A 118 -9.07 2.31 6.18
N HIS A 119 -9.95 1.41 6.61
CA HIS A 119 -10.71 1.57 7.84
C HIS A 119 -11.00 0.18 8.41
N HIS A 120 -11.05 0.05 9.73
CA HIS A 120 -11.31 -1.23 10.39
C HIS A 120 -12.66 -1.87 9.99
N ALA A 121 -13.63 -1.06 9.55
CA ALA A 121 -14.93 -1.53 9.06
C ALA A 121 -14.96 -1.82 7.55
N LYS A 122 -13.86 -1.55 6.82
CA LYS A 122 -13.77 -1.83 5.38
C LYS A 122 -13.00 -3.12 5.12
N PRO A 123 -13.41 -3.92 4.12
CA PRO A 123 -12.65 -5.09 3.71
C PRO A 123 -11.34 -4.65 3.02
N TRP A 124 -10.21 -5.12 3.52
CA TRP A 124 -8.90 -4.72 3.00
C TRP A 124 -8.56 -5.36 1.64
N ARG A 125 -9.02 -6.59 1.39
CA ARG A 125 -8.70 -7.31 0.14
C ARG A 125 -9.24 -6.64 -1.10
N PRO A 126 -10.55 -6.30 -1.20
CA PRO A 126 -11.08 -5.59 -2.36
C PRO A 126 -10.40 -4.24 -2.58
N LEU A 127 -10.11 -3.49 -1.53
CA LEU A 127 -9.42 -2.21 -1.61
C LEU A 127 -8.01 -2.39 -2.18
N ARG A 128 -7.23 -3.31 -1.62
CA ARG A 128 -5.86 -3.58 -2.08
C ARG A 128 -5.83 -4.05 -3.53
N LEU A 129 -6.73 -4.95 -3.89
CA LEU A 129 -6.84 -5.44 -5.26
C LEU A 129 -7.17 -4.31 -6.25
N HIS A 130 -8.07 -3.41 -5.88
CA HIS A 130 -8.41 -2.24 -6.69
C HIS A 130 -7.18 -1.35 -6.92
N LEU A 131 -6.40 -1.11 -5.88
CA LEU A 131 -5.18 -0.30 -5.97
C LEU A 131 -4.08 -0.98 -6.79
N ILE A 132 -3.87 -2.28 -6.60
CA ILE A 132 -2.88 -3.04 -7.39
C ILE A 132 -3.20 -2.97 -8.87
N LYS A 133 -4.46 -3.05 -9.26
CA LYS A 133 -4.90 -2.98 -10.66
C LYS A 133 -4.63 -1.64 -11.33
N GLN A 134 -4.39 -0.57 -10.59
CA GLN A 134 -3.97 0.72 -11.14
C GLN A 134 -2.50 0.71 -11.59
N TRP A 135 -1.73 -0.27 -11.13
CA TRP A 135 -0.35 -0.44 -11.53
C TRP A 135 -0.26 -1.30 -12.79
N GLN A 136 -0.09 -0.66 -13.92
CA GLN A 136 0.25 -1.34 -15.16
C GLN A 136 1.77 -1.49 -15.26
N HIS A 137 2.23 -2.42 -16.09
CA HIS A 137 3.66 -2.70 -16.28
C HIS A 137 4.47 -1.43 -16.58
N GLN A 138 3.96 -0.58 -17.47
CA GLN A 138 4.59 0.70 -17.82
C GLN A 138 4.73 1.66 -16.63
N HIS A 139 3.77 1.68 -15.73
CA HIS A 139 3.86 2.49 -14.51
C HIS A 139 4.94 1.96 -13.57
N PHE A 140 4.99 0.66 -13.40
CA PHE A 140 6.01 0.02 -12.57
C PHE A 140 7.42 0.29 -13.12
N GLU A 141 7.62 0.15 -14.43
CA GLU A 141 8.91 0.44 -15.07
C GLU A 141 9.31 1.90 -14.89
N SER A 142 8.39 2.83 -15.10
CA SER A 142 8.65 4.26 -14.95
C SER A 142 9.00 4.62 -13.50
N VAL A 143 8.25 4.11 -12.53
CA VAL A 143 8.49 4.37 -11.10
C VAL A 143 9.80 3.75 -10.65
N THR A 144 10.11 2.52 -11.05
CA THR A 144 11.37 1.86 -10.69
C THR A 144 12.57 2.56 -11.30
N ALA A 145 12.47 3.08 -12.53
CA ALA A 145 13.53 3.88 -13.12
C ALA A 145 13.82 5.14 -12.30
N SER A 146 12.79 5.84 -11.85
CA SER A 146 12.93 7.00 -10.97
C SER A 146 13.50 6.62 -9.61
N LEU A 147 13.10 5.49 -9.07
CA LEU A 147 13.61 4.96 -7.80
C LEU A 147 15.13 4.68 -7.90
N GLU A 148 15.56 4.01 -8.95
CA GLU A 148 16.97 3.69 -9.18
C GLU A 148 17.80 4.94 -9.36
N GLN A 149 17.30 5.95 -10.06
CA GLN A 149 17.99 7.23 -10.20
C GLN A 149 18.16 7.95 -8.85
N ALA A 150 17.16 7.88 -7.99
CA ALA A 150 17.16 8.56 -6.69
C ALA A 150 18.09 7.86 -5.68
N VAL A 151 18.11 6.53 -5.68
CA VAL A 151 18.93 5.72 -4.76
C VAL A 151 20.40 5.61 -5.25
N GLY A 152 20.61 5.79 -6.55
CA GLY A 152 21.91 5.55 -7.17
C GLY A 152 22.23 4.07 -7.37
N PRO A 153 23.34 3.74 -8.05
CA PRO A 153 23.75 2.34 -8.20
C PRO A 153 24.02 1.75 -6.83
N LYS A 154 23.47 0.55 -6.57
CA LYS A 154 23.87 -0.21 -5.38
C LYS A 154 25.37 -0.43 -5.49
N ALA A 155 26.09 0.02 -4.46
CA ALA A 155 27.48 -0.37 -4.33
C ALA A 155 27.54 -1.90 -4.28
N ASP A 156 28.19 -2.51 -5.25
CA ASP A 156 28.50 -3.93 -5.19
C ASP A 156 29.44 -4.15 -4.00
N ASP A 157 28.91 -4.75 -2.98
CA ASP A 157 29.73 -5.22 -1.86
C ASP A 157 30.46 -6.51 -2.27
#